data_ce1bfa8b279e81cdf1014ab5f7a78b99
#
_entry.id   ce1bfa8b279e81cdf1014ab5f7a78b99
#
_cell.length_a   1.000
_cell.length_b   1.000
_cell.length_c   1.000
_cell.angle_alpha   90.00
_cell.angle_beta   90.00
_cell.angle_gamma   90.00
#
_symmetry.space_group_name_H-M   'P 1'
#
loop_
_entity.id
_entity.type
_entity.pdbx_description
1 polymer ?
#
loop_
_entity_poly.entity_id
_entity_poly.type
_entity_poly.pdbx_seq_one_letter_code
_entity_poly.pdbx_strand_id
1 'polypeptide(L)' 'MATAYLRDDHYRIIGIIKTNSSGKQIAHDAHYRRLGEYDPRSNLTRDASYRVIGSGNQLPALIWSSVD' A
#
# COMPACT_ATOMS: atom_id res chain seq x y z
N MET A 1 5.26 14.74 3.21
CA MET A 1 4.28 13.78 2.68
C MET A 1 4.61 13.46 1.24
N ALA A 2 4.53 12.21 0.86
CA ALA A 2 4.89 11.78 -0.47
C ALA A 2 3.80 10.86 -1.03
N THR A 3 3.64 10.88 -2.35
CA THR A 3 2.71 10.03 -3.05
C THR A 3 3.45 9.31 -4.16
N ALA A 4 3.33 7.99 -4.19
CA ALA A 4 3.93 7.16 -5.24
C ALA A 4 2.82 6.38 -5.93
N TYR A 5 2.97 6.19 -7.24
CA TYR A 5 2.00 5.45 -8.04
C TYR A 5 2.66 4.18 -8.55
N LEU A 6 1.96 3.05 -8.38
CA LEU A 6 2.36 1.80 -9.01
C LEU A 6 1.63 1.66 -10.33
N ARG A 7 2.36 1.26 -11.38
CA ARG A 7 1.81 1.08 -12.71
C ARG A 7 2.09 -0.34 -13.18
N ASP A 8 1.22 -0.85 -14.01
CA ASP A 8 1.46 -2.13 -14.68
C ASP A 8 2.33 -1.94 -15.92
N ASP A 9 2.55 -3.00 -16.68
CA ASP A 9 3.36 -2.97 -17.89
C ASP A 9 2.70 -2.18 -19.04
N HIS A 10 1.44 -1.80 -18.89
CA HIS A 10 0.71 -0.95 -19.82
C HIS A 10 0.61 0.50 -19.32
N TYR A 11 1.41 0.86 -18.30
CA TYR A 11 1.41 2.19 -17.68
C TYR A 11 0.09 2.60 -17.02
N ARG A 12 -0.80 1.65 -16.75
CA ARG A 12 -2.03 1.96 -16.01
C ARG A 12 -1.73 1.98 -14.52
N ILE A 13 -2.28 2.97 -13.83
CA ILE A 13 -2.13 3.05 -12.37
C ILE A 13 -2.92 1.91 -11.75
N ILE A 14 -2.25 1.05 -11.00
CA ILE A 14 -2.88 -0.07 -10.30
C ILE A 14 -2.93 0.17 -8.80
N GLY A 15 -2.16 1.11 -8.28
CA GLY A 15 -2.16 1.42 -6.87
C GLY A 15 -1.48 2.73 -6.55
N ILE A 16 -1.76 3.22 -5.36
CA ILE A 16 -1.24 4.50 -4.88
C ILE A 16 -0.75 4.28 -3.46
N ILE A 17 0.49 4.70 -3.18
CA ILE A 17 1.05 4.63 -1.84
C ILE A 17 1.32 6.06 -1.37
N LYS A 18 0.69 6.43 -0.26
CA LYS A 18 0.89 7.74 0.36
C LYS A 18 1.67 7.56 1.65
N THR A 19 2.71 8.37 1.81
CA THR A 19 3.52 8.39 3.02
C THR A 19 3.16 9.64 3.81
N ASN A 20 2.76 9.48 5.07
CA ASN A 20 2.43 10.62 5.91
C ASN A 20 3.67 11.14 6.65
N SER A 21 3.49 12.19 7.46
CA SER A 21 4.60 12.83 8.15
C SER A 21 5.28 11.96 9.20
N SER A 22 4.62 10.92 9.68
CA SER A 22 5.21 9.98 10.63
C SER A 22 5.95 8.83 9.95
N GLY A 23 5.94 8.78 8.62
CA GLY A 23 6.58 7.72 7.84
C GLY A 23 5.69 6.54 7.57
N LYS A 24 4.47 6.51 8.11
CA LYS A 24 3.52 5.43 7.83
C LYS A 24 3.06 5.54 6.39
N GLN A 25 3.02 4.40 5.69
CA GLN A 25 2.59 4.33 4.31
C GLN A 25 1.22 3.67 4.23
N ILE A 26 0.34 4.24 3.41
CA ILE A 26 -1.02 3.74 3.22
C ILE A 26 -1.20 3.45 1.74
N ALA A 27 -1.61 2.22 1.44
CA ALA A 27 -1.82 1.77 0.07
C ALA A 27 -3.30 1.85 -0.30
N HIS A 28 -3.55 2.34 -1.51
CA HIS A 28 -4.88 2.39 -2.11
C HIS A 28 -4.85 1.71 -3.45
N ASP A 29 -5.99 1.22 -3.91
CA ASP A 29 -6.11 0.73 -5.28
C ASP A 29 -6.31 1.90 -6.24
N ALA A 30 -6.51 1.61 -7.53
CA ALA A 30 -6.69 2.66 -8.54
C ALA A 30 -7.97 3.48 -8.32
N HIS A 31 -8.90 2.97 -7.53
CA HIS A 31 -10.15 3.65 -7.20
C HIS A 31 -10.10 4.33 -5.83
N TYR A 32 -8.92 4.47 -5.26
CA TYR A 32 -8.70 5.07 -3.94
C TYR A 32 -9.32 4.29 -2.79
N ARG A 33 -9.62 3.00 -2.96
CA ARG A 33 -10.04 2.16 -1.84
C ARG A 33 -8.80 1.75 -1.05
N ARG A 34 -8.85 1.89 0.26
CA ARG A 34 -7.73 1.56 1.13
C ARG A 34 -7.52 0.05 1.14
N LEU A 35 -6.29 -0.37 0.86
CA LEU A 35 -5.90 -1.78 0.83
C LEU A 35 -5.18 -2.21 2.10
N GLY A 36 -4.44 -1.29 2.72
CA GLY A 36 -3.68 -1.59 3.90
C GLY A 36 -2.70 -0.50 4.24
N GLU A 37 -1.85 -0.76 5.23
CA GLU A 37 -0.86 0.20 5.69
C GLU A 37 0.41 -0.51 6.13
N TYR A 38 1.53 0.20 6.06
CA TYR A 38 2.82 -0.25 6.58
C TYR A 38 3.32 0.76 7.59
N ASP A 39 3.68 0.28 8.79
CA ASP A 39 4.23 1.11 9.86
C ASP A 39 5.72 0.78 10.00
N PRO A 40 6.63 1.73 9.68
CA PRO A 40 8.06 1.48 9.81
C PRO A 40 8.52 1.29 11.26
N ARG A 41 7.76 1.80 12.23
CA ARG A 41 8.13 1.65 13.64
C ARG A 41 8.03 0.20 14.11
N SER A 42 6.97 -0.48 13.70
CA SER A 42 6.76 -1.88 14.05
C SER A 42 7.28 -2.81 12.97
N ASN A 43 7.60 -2.28 11.78
CA ASN A 43 7.99 -3.05 10.61
C ASN A 43 6.92 -4.09 10.23
N LEU A 44 5.65 -3.71 10.37
CA LEU A 44 4.52 -4.60 10.10
C LEU A 44 3.61 -3.97 9.07
N THR A 45 3.07 -4.82 8.18
CA THR A 45 2.06 -4.44 7.22
C THR A 45 0.72 -5.02 7.67
N ARG A 46 -0.32 -4.19 7.63
CA ARG A 46 -1.69 -4.58 8.00
C ARG A 46 -2.59 -4.43 6.78
N ASP A 47 -3.59 -5.30 6.69
CA ASP A 47 -4.56 -5.24 5.60
C ASP A 47 -5.63 -4.16 5.88
N ALA A 48 -6.66 -4.10 5.03
CA ALA A 48 -7.73 -3.11 5.19
C ALA A 48 -8.53 -3.30 6.47
N SER A 49 -8.48 -4.49 7.06
CA SER A 49 -9.14 -4.81 8.34
C SER A 49 -8.19 -4.65 9.53
N TYR A 50 -7.01 -4.07 9.33
CA TYR A 50 -5.97 -3.86 10.34
C TYR A 50 -5.36 -5.16 10.88
N ARG A 51 -5.51 -6.26 10.15
CA ARG A 51 -4.84 -7.51 10.54
C ARG A 51 -3.41 -7.51 10.01
N VAL A 52 -2.48 -7.97 10.83
CA VAL A 52 -1.07 -8.09 10.42
C VAL A 52 -0.96 -9.21 9.38
N ILE A 53 -0.43 -8.88 8.20
CA ILE A 53 -0.23 -9.85 7.13
C ILE A 53 1.23 -10.26 6.99
N GLY A 54 2.15 -9.53 7.59
CA GLY A 54 3.56 -9.87 7.54
C GLY A 54 4.46 -8.79 8.06
N SER A 55 5.73 -9.12 8.22
CA SER A 55 6.76 -8.15 8.56
C SER A 55 7.37 -7.58 7.27
N GLY A 56 7.99 -6.40 7.40
CA GLY A 56 8.48 -5.68 6.25
C GLY A 56 7.35 -5.03 5.47
N ASN A 57 7.71 -4.33 4.40
CA ASN A 57 6.74 -3.60 3.59
C ASN A 57 6.13 -4.54 2.55
N GLN A 58 4.89 -4.95 2.79
CA GLN A 58 4.13 -5.83 1.90
C GLN A 58 3.09 -5.08 1.06
N LEU A 59 3.13 -3.75 1.05
CA LEU A 59 2.14 -2.95 0.32
C LEU A 59 2.09 -3.26 -1.18
N PRO A 60 3.23 -3.42 -1.88
CA PRO A 60 3.16 -3.79 -3.28
C PRO A 60 2.41 -5.10 -3.52
N ALA A 61 2.59 -6.09 -2.62
CA ALA A 61 1.86 -7.36 -2.74
C ALA A 61 0.36 -7.18 -2.57
N LEU A 62 -0.06 -6.30 -1.65
CA LEU A 62 -1.48 -5.98 -1.48
C LEU A 62 -2.07 -5.33 -2.73
N ILE A 63 -1.32 -4.42 -3.33
CA ILE A 63 -1.77 -3.74 -4.55
C ILE A 63 -1.90 -4.74 -5.68
N TRP A 64 -0.89 -5.60 -5.89
CA TRP A 64 -0.94 -6.59 -6.96
C TRP A 64 -2.07 -7.60 -6.76
N SER A 65 -2.36 -7.98 -5.52
CA SER A 65 -3.45 -8.92 -5.25
C SER A 65 -4.83 -8.31 -5.48
N SER A 66 -4.95 -6.98 -5.53
CA SER A 66 -6.20 -6.29 -5.80
C SER A 66 -6.47 -6.09 -7.30
N VAL A 67 -5.50 -6.38 -8.14
CA VAL A 67 -5.62 -6.22 -9.59
C VAL A 67 -6.30 -7.46 -10.18
N ASP A 68 -7.31 -7.23 -11.01
CA ASP A 68 -8.01 -8.32 -11.71
C ASP A 68 -7.33 -8.70 -13.02
#